data_8db8d527925f36d4bc00b1a8767bea72
#
_entry.id   8db8d527925f36d4bc00b1a8767bea72
#
_cell.length_a   1.000
_cell.length_b   1.000
_cell.length_c   1.000
_cell.angle_alpha   90.00
_cell.angle_beta   90.00
_cell.angle_gamma   90.00
#
_symmetry.space_group_name_H-M   'P 1'
#
loop_
_entity.id
_entity.type
_entity.pdbx_description
1 polymer ?
#
loop_
_entity_poly.entity_id
_entity_poly.type
_entity_poly.pdbx_seq_one_letter_code
_entity_poly.pdbx_strand_id
1 'polypeptide(L)'
;IDLICNKATIAHFSKEKFIALPIPVIPQDIQSKIVSFLDLECKKIDDLLSKSRSSIEEYKKLKQAVITQAVTKGVRGEREMKDSGVEWIGEIPKEWVIQKIKSISSRINVGVVIRPSEYFDENGTVPFLRGINVKEYLISSDNMVYINESSNHILSKSQVHTDDILIVRDGSIG
;
A
#
# COMPACT_ATOMS: atom_id res chain seq x y z
N ILE A 1 28.96 9.61 -11.61
CA ILE A 1 28.96 8.66 -12.75
C ILE A 1 27.96 9.10 -13.81
N ASP A 2 26.75 9.53 -13.41
CA ASP A 2 25.70 9.98 -14.36
C ASP A 2 26.08 11.13 -15.27
N LEU A 3 27.04 11.98 -14.85
CA LEU A 3 27.54 13.10 -15.66
C LEU A 3 28.47 12.65 -16.79
N ILE A 4 29.02 11.45 -16.73
CA ILE A 4 30.04 10.92 -17.63
C ILE A 4 29.45 9.87 -18.58
N CYS A 5 28.30 9.30 -18.26
CA CYS A 5 27.62 8.32 -19.09
C CYS A 5 26.95 8.96 -20.31
N ASN A 6 26.99 8.27 -21.46
CA ASN A 6 26.16 8.64 -22.61
C ASN A 6 24.69 8.35 -22.28
N LYS A 7 23.84 9.36 -22.35
CA LYS A 7 22.38 9.22 -22.19
C LYS A 7 21.75 8.84 -23.53
N ALA A 8 21.91 7.57 -23.92
CA ALA A 8 21.02 6.94 -24.90
C ALA A 8 19.91 6.21 -24.15
N THR A 9 19.25 5.24 -24.72
CA THR A 9 18.17 4.45 -24.10
C THR A 9 18.59 3.71 -22.79
N ILE A 10 19.89 3.39 -22.68
CA ILE A 10 20.51 2.80 -21.49
C ILE A 10 21.79 3.57 -21.21
N ALA A 11 22.03 3.97 -19.97
CA ALA A 11 23.27 4.65 -19.54
C ALA A 11 24.45 3.70 -19.76
N HIS A 12 25.37 4.07 -20.69
CA HIS A 12 26.52 3.25 -21.04
C HIS A 12 27.81 3.94 -20.62
N PHE A 13 28.62 3.23 -19.81
CA PHE A 13 29.92 3.66 -19.36
C PHE A 13 30.99 2.79 -20.02
N SER A 14 31.65 3.30 -21.07
CA SER A 14 32.62 2.52 -21.85
C SER A 14 33.95 2.35 -21.14
N LYS A 15 34.72 1.33 -21.54
CA LYS A 15 36.07 1.06 -21.02
C LYS A 15 37.00 2.26 -21.22
N GLU A 16 36.93 2.92 -22.37
CA GLU A 16 37.77 4.09 -22.71
C GLU A 16 37.48 5.25 -21.75
N LYS A 17 36.21 5.50 -21.42
CA LYS A 17 35.84 6.52 -20.42
C LYS A 17 36.28 6.16 -19.01
N PHE A 18 36.22 4.87 -18.67
CA PHE A 18 36.67 4.40 -17.37
C PHE A 18 38.19 4.60 -17.19
N ILE A 19 39.02 4.24 -18.20
CA ILE A 19 40.47 4.39 -18.16
C ILE A 19 40.89 5.87 -18.11
N ALA A 20 40.14 6.73 -18.78
CA ALA A 20 40.42 8.17 -18.85
C ALA A 20 39.95 8.96 -17.61
N LEU A 21 39.28 8.29 -16.66
CA LEU A 21 38.71 8.95 -15.47
C LEU A 21 39.83 9.42 -14.53
N PRO A 22 39.99 10.72 -14.28
CA PRO A 22 40.96 11.20 -13.30
C PRO A 22 40.49 10.84 -11.88
N ILE A 23 41.37 10.23 -11.09
CA ILE A 23 41.11 9.91 -9.68
C ILE A 23 42.24 10.53 -8.81
N PRO A 24 41.90 11.00 -7.61
CA PRO A 24 42.93 11.44 -6.67
C PRO A 24 43.74 10.23 -6.17
N VAL A 25 45.06 10.33 -6.20
CA VAL A 25 45.95 9.33 -5.61
C VAL A 25 46.25 9.76 -4.17
N ILE A 26 45.71 9.03 -3.21
CA ILE A 26 45.84 9.32 -1.79
C ILE A 26 46.83 8.33 -1.16
N PRO A 27 47.73 8.75 -0.25
CA PRO A 27 48.62 7.85 0.50
C PRO A 27 47.86 6.74 1.21
N GLN A 28 48.42 5.54 1.26
CA GLN A 28 47.71 4.34 1.75
C GLN A 28 47.26 4.43 3.21
N ASP A 29 48.05 5.11 4.05
CA ASP A 29 47.71 5.35 5.45
C ASP A 29 46.48 6.24 5.59
N ILE A 30 46.32 7.23 4.72
CA ILE A 30 45.14 8.09 4.66
C ILE A 30 43.96 7.32 4.12
N GLN A 31 44.14 6.48 3.09
CA GLN A 31 43.07 5.63 2.58
C GLN A 31 42.50 4.74 3.69
N SER A 32 43.36 4.09 4.48
CA SER A 32 42.92 3.23 5.60
C SER A 32 42.14 3.99 6.65
N LYS A 33 42.53 5.23 6.97
CA LYS A 33 41.79 6.09 7.91
C LYS A 33 40.43 6.48 7.36
N ILE A 34 40.35 6.82 6.07
CA ILE A 34 39.08 7.15 5.42
C ILE A 34 38.14 5.94 5.44
N VAL A 35 38.63 4.75 5.08
CA VAL A 35 37.83 3.52 5.09
C VAL A 35 37.30 3.24 6.49
N SER A 36 38.19 3.25 7.51
CA SER A 36 37.75 3.00 8.90
C SER A 36 36.75 4.02 9.40
N PHE A 37 36.89 5.29 9.03
CA PHE A 37 35.92 6.33 9.37
C PHE A 37 34.54 6.07 8.69
N LEU A 38 34.58 5.79 7.38
CA LEU A 38 33.36 5.51 6.63
C LEU A 38 32.63 4.26 7.14
N ASP A 39 33.38 3.18 7.40
CA ASP A 39 32.79 1.94 7.94
C ASP A 39 32.08 2.19 9.28
N LEU A 40 32.71 2.98 10.16
CA LEU A 40 32.12 3.33 11.45
C LEU A 40 30.84 4.17 11.29
N GLU A 41 30.87 5.20 10.46
CA GLU A 41 29.73 6.09 10.28
C GLU A 41 28.60 5.42 9.49
N CYS A 42 28.91 4.66 8.43
CA CYS A 42 27.90 3.89 7.69
C CYS A 42 27.23 2.85 8.59
N LYS A 43 28.01 2.15 9.43
CA LYS A 43 27.44 1.20 10.39
C LYS A 43 26.44 1.86 11.35
N LYS A 44 26.76 3.06 11.88
CA LYS A 44 25.84 3.81 12.74
C LYS A 44 24.54 4.14 12.00
N ILE A 45 24.64 4.56 10.74
CA ILE A 45 23.47 4.88 9.91
C ILE A 45 22.62 3.62 9.66
N ASP A 46 23.26 2.50 9.32
CA ASP A 46 22.58 1.23 9.09
C ASP A 46 21.87 0.72 10.36
N ASP A 47 22.50 0.85 11.52
CA ASP A 47 21.88 0.51 12.80
C ASP A 47 20.65 1.38 13.10
N LEU A 48 20.71 2.68 12.81
CA LEU A 48 19.57 3.59 12.94
C LEU A 48 18.45 3.25 11.97
N LEU A 49 18.78 2.96 10.71
CA LEU A 49 17.81 2.53 9.70
C LEU A 49 17.12 1.22 10.10
N SER A 50 17.89 0.26 10.59
CA SER A 50 17.35 -1.02 11.08
C SER A 50 16.37 -0.82 12.23
N LYS A 51 16.76 -0.04 13.25
CA LYS A 51 15.88 0.29 14.38
C LYS A 51 14.61 1.01 13.94
N SER A 52 14.73 1.99 13.04
CA SER A 52 13.58 2.74 12.52
C SER A 52 12.60 1.83 11.77
N ARG A 53 13.11 0.92 10.94
CA ARG A 53 12.28 -0.08 10.24
C ARG A 53 11.56 -1.00 11.21
N SER A 54 12.26 -1.50 12.24
CA SER A 54 11.66 -2.34 13.29
C SER A 54 10.52 -1.59 14.00
N SER A 55 10.77 -0.34 14.41
CA SER A 55 9.74 0.48 15.08
C SER A 55 8.51 0.71 14.19
N ILE A 56 8.69 0.93 12.89
CA ILE A 56 7.57 1.06 11.95
C ILE A 56 6.72 -0.21 11.94
N GLU A 57 7.33 -1.38 11.89
CA GLU A 57 6.59 -2.65 11.91
C GLU A 57 5.87 -2.89 13.25
N GLU A 58 6.47 -2.50 14.36
CA GLU A 58 5.84 -2.56 15.67
C GLU A 58 4.63 -1.62 15.76
N TYR A 59 4.73 -0.40 15.25
CA TYR A 59 3.61 0.54 15.20
C TYR A 59 2.48 0.06 14.30
N LYS A 60 2.78 -0.59 13.18
CA LYS A 60 1.74 -1.22 12.33
C LYS A 60 0.99 -2.31 13.09
N LYS A 61 1.70 -3.18 13.82
CA LYS A 61 1.08 -4.21 14.66
C LYS A 61 0.24 -3.61 15.78
N LEU A 62 0.76 -2.58 16.43
CA LEU A 62 0.03 -1.87 17.49
C LEU A 62 -1.25 -1.23 16.95
N LYS A 63 -1.17 -0.53 15.82
CA LYS A 63 -2.34 0.04 15.13
C LYS A 63 -3.40 -1.02 14.90
N GLN A 64 -3.01 -2.17 14.32
CA GLN A 64 -3.94 -3.26 14.06
C GLN A 64 -4.54 -3.84 15.34
N ALA A 65 -3.75 -4.02 16.39
CA ALA A 65 -4.22 -4.51 17.67
C ALA A 65 -5.24 -3.56 18.32
N VAL A 66 -4.96 -2.24 18.28
CA VAL A 66 -5.88 -1.21 18.81
C VAL A 66 -7.19 -1.20 18.04
N ILE A 67 -7.14 -1.26 16.70
CA ILE A 67 -8.34 -1.33 15.87
C ILE A 67 -9.15 -2.58 16.21
N THR A 68 -8.51 -3.75 16.21
CA THR A 68 -9.16 -5.03 16.52
C THR A 68 -9.82 -4.99 17.88
N GLN A 69 -9.12 -4.51 18.91
CA GLN A 69 -9.68 -4.36 20.24
C GLN A 69 -10.89 -3.43 20.26
N ALA A 70 -10.79 -2.28 19.60
CA ALA A 70 -11.87 -1.29 19.56
C ALA A 70 -13.14 -1.83 18.90
N VAL A 71 -13.00 -2.56 17.77
CA VAL A 71 -14.15 -3.07 17.01
C VAL A 71 -14.72 -4.40 17.53
N THR A 72 -13.97 -5.12 18.38
CA THR A 72 -14.46 -6.39 18.97
C THR A 72 -14.84 -6.24 20.43
N LYS A 73 -14.06 -5.49 21.21
CA LYS A 73 -14.25 -5.35 22.67
C LYS A 73 -14.74 -3.96 23.11
N GLY A 74 -14.74 -3.00 22.18
CA GLY A 74 -15.06 -1.60 22.46
C GLY A 74 -13.91 -0.83 23.09
N VAL A 75 -14.11 0.48 23.26
CA VAL A 75 -13.13 1.44 23.77
C VAL A 75 -13.26 1.74 25.28
N ARG A 76 -14.33 1.28 25.91
CA ARG A 76 -14.55 1.46 27.38
C ARG A 76 -13.99 0.23 28.10
N GLY A 77 -13.24 0.45 29.19
CA GLY A 77 -12.81 -0.62 30.09
C GLY A 77 -13.98 -1.24 30.88
N GLU A 78 -13.71 -2.35 31.54
CA GLU A 78 -14.61 -3.07 32.48
C GLU A 78 -16.07 -3.18 32.01
N ARG A 79 -16.31 -4.10 31.07
CA ARG A 79 -17.64 -4.48 30.62
C ARG A 79 -17.87 -5.96 30.85
N GLU A 80 -19.10 -6.31 31.08
CA GLU A 80 -19.49 -7.71 30.96
C GLU A 80 -19.35 -8.17 29.51
N MET A 81 -18.62 -9.25 29.33
CA MET A 81 -18.36 -9.86 28.04
C MET A 81 -19.21 -11.10 27.84
N LYS A 82 -19.48 -11.46 26.59
CA LYS A 82 -20.12 -12.71 26.20
C LYS A 82 -19.44 -13.29 24.95
N ASP A 83 -19.50 -14.59 24.80
CA ASP A 83 -19.08 -15.23 23.54
C ASP A 83 -19.96 -14.73 22.38
N SER A 84 -19.31 -14.33 21.30
CA SER A 84 -19.99 -13.89 20.07
C SER A 84 -20.63 -15.05 19.28
N GLY A 85 -20.24 -16.29 19.56
CA GLY A 85 -20.55 -17.47 18.75
C GLY A 85 -19.80 -17.52 17.41
N VAL A 86 -18.80 -16.66 17.20
CA VAL A 86 -17.97 -16.58 15.98
C VAL A 86 -16.52 -16.68 16.38
N GLU A 87 -15.86 -17.77 16.04
CA GLU A 87 -14.51 -18.13 16.48
C GLU A 87 -13.48 -17.01 16.30
N TRP A 88 -13.42 -16.36 15.12
CA TRP A 88 -12.45 -15.30 14.83
C TRP A 88 -12.75 -13.95 15.51
N ILE A 89 -13.97 -13.74 16.02
CA ILE A 89 -14.36 -12.54 16.81
C ILE A 89 -14.05 -12.77 18.28
N GLY A 90 -14.35 -13.97 18.80
CA GLY A 90 -14.24 -14.33 20.20
C GLY A 90 -15.28 -13.61 21.06
N GLU A 91 -14.85 -13.01 22.19
CA GLU A 91 -15.74 -12.31 23.10
C GLU A 91 -16.03 -10.88 22.66
N ILE A 92 -17.29 -10.48 22.88
CA ILE A 92 -17.82 -9.13 22.61
C ILE A 92 -18.52 -8.58 23.86
N PRO A 93 -18.72 -7.26 23.97
CA PRO A 93 -19.56 -6.66 25.00
C PRO A 93 -20.95 -7.29 25.02
N LYS A 94 -21.48 -7.56 26.20
CA LYS A 94 -22.76 -8.25 26.40
C LYS A 94 -23.93 -7.56 25.70
N GLU A 95 -23.88 -6.22 25.61
CA GLU A 95 -24.88 -5.39 24.94
C GLU A 95 -24.78 -5.43 23.41
N TRP A 96 -23.67 -5.96 22.84
CA TRP A 96 -23.52 -6.03 21.39
C TRP A 96 -24.24 -7.24 20.79
N VAL A 97 -24.69 -7.10 19.55
CA VAL A 97 -25.39 -8.13 18.81
C VAL A 97 -24.65 -8.42 17.50
N ILE A 98 -24.49 -9.70 17.20
CA ILE A 98 -23.94 -10.15 15.91
C ILE A 98 -25.06 -10.13 14.87
N GLN A 99 -24.81 -9.45 13.76
CA GLN A 99 -25.72 -9.42 12.61
C GLN A 99 -24.97 -9.73 11.30
N LYS A 100 -25.70 -10.23 10.33
CA LYS A 100 -25.15 -10.44 8.98
C LYS A 100 -25.07 -9.09 8.26
N ILE A 101 -24.02 -8.87 7.45
CA ILE A 101 -23.85 -7.64 6.65
C ILE A 101 -25.11 -7.32 5.84
N LYS A 102 -25.75 -8.34 5.23
CA LYS A 102 -27.00 -8.17 4.47
C LYS A 102 -28.15 -7.57 5.26
N SER A 103 -28.11 -7.62 6.59
CA SER A 103 -29.18 -7.10 7.45
C SER A 103 -28.98 -5.62 7.79
N ILE A 104 -27.78 -5.10 7.60
CA ILE A 104 -27.40 -3.72 7.93
C ILE A 104 -27.03 -2.89 6.70
N SER A 105 -26.81 -3.54 5.56
CA SER A 105 -26.48 -2.87 4.29
C SER A 105 -27.75 -2.77 3.44
N SER A 106 -28.03 -1.57 2.95
CA SER A 106 -29.16 -1.32 2.05
C SER A 106 -28.93 -1.88 0.64
N ARG A 107 -27.66 -1.97 0.24
CA ARG A 107 -27.24 -2.43 -1.09
C ARG A 107 -25.93 -3.19 -0.99
N ILE A 108 -25.86 -4.35 -1.60
CA ILE A 108 -24.62 -5.11 -1.78
C ILE A 108 -24.55 -5.49 -3.25
N ASN A 109 -23.57 -4.94 -3.96
CA ASN A 109 -23.37 -5.19 -5.38
C ASN A 109 -21.98 -5.77 -5.63
N VAL A 110 -21.88 -6.50 -6.73
CA VAL A 110 -20.59 -6.94 -7.29
C VAL A 110 -20.22 -5.98 -8.41
N GLY A 111 -18.95 -5.61 -8.50
CA GLY A 111 -18.44 -4.81 -9.60
C GLY A 111 -18.52 -5.53 -10.94
N VAL A 112 -18.03 -4.91 -11.99
CA VAL A 112 -18.03 -5.48 -13.36
C VAL A 112 -17.06 -6.67 -13.40
N VAL A 113 -17.59 -7.88 -13.55
CA VAL A 113 -16.85 -9.14 -13.48
C VAL A 113 -16.48 -9.65 -14.89
N ILE A 114 -17.38 -9.48 -15.85
CA ILE A 114 -17.23 -10.03 -17.21
C ILE A 114 -16.64 -8.96 -18.11
N ARG A 115 -15.46 -9.25 -18.66
CA ARG A 115 -14.75 -8.44 -19.68
C ARG A 115 -14.77 -6.93 -19.42
N PRO A 116 -14.30 -6.46 -18.25
CA PRO A 116 -14.31 -5.04 -17.91
C PRO A 116 -13.57 -4.16 -18.94
N SER A 117 -12.56 -4.72 -19.62
CA SER A 117 -11.78 -4.00 -20.64
C SER A 117 -12.57 -3.61 -21.89
N GLU A 118 -13.72 -4.22 -22.15
CA GLU A 118 -14.59 -3.84 -23.28
C GLU A 118 -15.23 -2.45 -23.10
N TYR A 119 -15.26 -1.95 -21.86
CA TYR A 119 -15.81 -0.63 -21.53
C TYR A 119 -14.75 0.47 -21.48
N PHE A 120 -13.44 0.12 -21.53
CA PHE A 120 -12.37 1.12 -21.42
C PHE A 120 -12.33 2.02 -22.66
N ASP A 121 -12.12 3.31 -22.41
CA ASP A 121 -12.10 4.34 -23.44
C ASP A 121 -10.99 5.35 -23.09
N GLU A 122 -10.01 5.52 -23.99
CA GLU A 122 -8.91 6.47 -23.79
C GLU A 122 -9.39 7.92 -23.71
N ASN A 123 -10.55 8.22 -24.32
CA ASN A 123 -11.19 9.53 -24.26
C ASN A 123 -12.31 9.58 -23.19
N GLY A 124 -12.44 8.53 -22.40
CA GLY A 124 -13.42 8.44 -21.33
C GLY A 124 -13.20 9.48 -20.25
N THR A 125 -14.27 9.93 -19.64
CA THR A 125 -14.25 10.95 -18.56
C THR A 125 -14.59 10.38 -17.19
N VAL A 126 -15.19 9.19 -17.15
CA VAL A 126 -15.62 8.55 -15.91
C VAL A 126 -14.55 7.57 -15.45
N PRO A 127 -13.97 7.72 -14.24
CA PRO A 127 -12.95 6.80 -13.73
C PRO A 127 -13.56 5.44 -13.44
N PHE A 128 -12.90 4.38 -13.90
CA PHE A 128 -13.26 2.98 -13.66
C PHE A 128 -12.31 2.36 -12.63
N LEU A 129 -12.83 2.07 -11.44
CA LEU A 129 -12.06 1.50 -10.34
C LEU A 129 -11.81 0.02 -10.54
N ARG A 130 -10.55 -0.37 -10.51
CA ARG A 130 -10.13 -1.78 -10.49
C ARG A 130 -9.61 -2.15 -9.10
N GLY A 131 -9.48 -3.43 -8.79
CA GLY A 131 -8.94 -3.89 -7.52
C GLY A 131 -7.60 -3.27 -7.15
N ILE A 132 -6.72 -2.99 -8.14
CA ILE A 132 -5.43 -2.33 -7.91
C ILE A 132 -5.55 -0.87 -7.45
N ASN A 133 -6.68 -0.22 -7.70
CA ASN A 133 -6.95 1.16 -7.30
C ASN A 133 -7.52 1.26 -5.87
N VAL A 134 -8.05 0.16 -5.34
CA VAL A 134 -8.60 0.12 -3.97
C VAL A 134 -7.49 -0.28 -3.02
N LYS A 135 -7.10 0.64 -2.14
CA LYS A 135 -6.08 0.45 -1.12
C LYS A 135 -6.71 0.60 0.27
N GLU A 136 -5.98 0.21 1.30
CA GLU A 136 -6.42 0.40 2.67
C GLU A 136 -6.66 1.90 2.95
N TYR A 137 -7.90 2.27 3.23
CA TYR A 137 -8.38 3.63 3.51
C TYR A 137 -8.22 4.67 2.39
N LEU A 138 -7.87 4.28 1.16
CA LEU A 138 -7.76 5.24 0.06
C LEU A 138 -8.04 4.60 -1.31
N ILE A 139 -8.37 5.45 -2.26
CA ILE A 139 -8.45 5.09 -3.68
C ILE A 139 -7.23 5.69 -4.37
N SER A 140 -6.39 4.83 -4.98
CA SER A 140 -5.23 5.28 -5.77
C SER A 140 -5.65 5.62 -7.19
N SER A 141 -5.16 6.76 -7.69
CA SER A 141 -5.30 7.14 -9.09
C SER A 141 -4.24 6.51 -10.00
N ASP A 142 -3.31 5.72 -9.45
CA ASP A 142 -2.26 5.08 -10.23
C ASP A 142 -2.85 4.11 -11.26
N ASN A 143 -2.41 4.25 -12.51
CA ASN A 143 -2.91 3.44 -13.63
C ASN A 143 -4.45 3.43 -13.74
N MET A 144 -5.11 4.54 -13.40
CA MET A 144 -6.56 4.68 -13.55
C MET A 144 -6.94 4.49 -15.01
N VAL A 145 -8.00 3.75 -15.26
CA VAL A 145 -8.63 3.64 -16.58
C VAL A 145 -9.96 4.36 -16.54
N TYR A 146 -10.43 4.76 -17.71
CA TYR A 146 -11.65 5.55 -17.83
C TYR A 146 -12.64 4.88 -18.77
N ILE A 147 -13.91 5.22 -18.62
CA ILE A 147 -15.02 4.81 -19.49
C ILE A 147 -15.79 6.04 -19.92
N ASN A 148 -16.56 5.91 -20.99
CA ASN A 148 -17.47 6.98 -21.41
C ASN A 148 -18.82 6.94 -20.67
N GLU A 149 -19.58 8.01 -20.78
CA GLU A 149 -20.87 8.16 -20.08
C GLU A 149 -21.91 7.09 -20.48
N SER A 150 -21.89 6.63 -21.74
CA SER A 150 -22.81 5.57 -22.18
C SER A 150 -22.52 4.24 -21.50
N SER A 151 -21.24 3.88 -21.40
CA SER A 151 -20.78 2.71 -20.63
C SER A 151 -21.12 2.85 -19.14
N ASN A 152 -20.90 4.03 -18.56
CA ASN A 152 -21.27 4.32 -17.18
C ASN A 152 -22.77 4.13 -16.92
N HIS A 153 -23.62 4.54 -17.85
CA HIS A 153 -25.07 4.33 -17.76
C HIS A 153 -25.44 2.84 -17.82
N ILE A 154 -24.84 2.08 -18.75
CA ILE A 154 -25.01 0.62 -18.85
C ILE A 154 -24.61 -0.05 -17.54
N LEU A 155 -23.54 0.40 -16.91
CA LEU A 155 -22.98 -0.14 -15.68
C LEU A 155 -23.57 0.49 -14.39
N SER A 156 -24.74 1.09 -14.48
CA SER A 156 -25.37 1.82 -13.38
C SER A 156 -25.49 1.05 -12.05
N LYS A 157 -25.63 -0.28 -12.11
CA LYS A 157 -25.64 -1.14 -10.91
C LYS A 157 -24.30 -1.24 -10.19
N SER A 158 -23.21 -0.96 -10.89
CA SER A 158 -21.84 -1.05 -10.38
C SER A 158 -21.21 0.32 -10.10
N GLN A 159 -21.99 1.39 -10.22
CA GLN A 159 -21.54 2.72 -9.84
C GLN A 159 -21.26 2.82 -8.35
N VAL A 160 -20.19 3.53 -8.01
CA VAL A 160 -19.75 3.79 -6.64
C VAL A 160 -20.18 5.20 -6.25
N HIS A 161 -20.70 5.35 -5.05
CA HIS A 161 -21.14 6.63 -4.51
C HIS A 161 -20.33 6.99 -3.26
N THR A 162 -20.44 8.21 -2.82
CA THR A 162 -19.89 8.65 -1.52
C THR A 162 -20.45 7.75 -0.41
N ASP A 163 -19.60 7.40 0.54
CA ASP A 163 -19.87 6.52 1.68
C ASP A 163 -20.06 5.02 1.34
N ASP A 164 -19.89 4.61 0.07
CA ASP A 164 -19.83 3.19 -0.27
C ASP A 164 -18.53 2.56 0.26
N ILE A 165 -18.64 1.33 0.78
CA ILE A 165 -17.49 0.53 1.23
C ILE A 165 -17.08 -0.39 0.08
N LEU A 166 -15.84 -0.23 -0.38
CA LEU A 166 -15.26 -1.03 -1.44
C LEU A 166 -14.44 -2.19 -0.86
N ILE A 167 -14.73 -3.40 -1.32
CA ILE A 167 -14.01 -4.61 -0.89
C ILE A 167 -13.44 -5.29 -2.14
N VAL A 168 -12.11 -5.49 -2.14
CA VAL A 168 -11.45 -6.24 -3.21
C VAL A 168 -11.71 -7.73 -2.99
N ARG A 169 -12.31 -8.37 -3.99
CA ARG A 169 -12.65 -9.80 -3.94
C ARG A 169 -11.47 -10.67 -4.38
N ASP A 170 -10.79 -10.27 -5.46
CA ASP A 170 -9.71 -11.02 -6.09
C ASP A 170 -8.50 -10.10 -6.31
N GLY A 171 -7.33 -10.50 -5.85
CA GLY A 171 -6.09 -9.75 -5.99
C GLY A 171 -5.29 -9.67 -4.68
N SER A 172 -4.18 -8.95 -4.70
CA SER A 172 -3.42 -8.67 -3.49
C SER A 172 -4.24 -7.74 -2.59
N ILE A 173 -4.52 -8.18 -1.39
CA ILE A 173 -4.92 -7.29 -0.29
C ILE A 173 -3.73 -6.35 -0.09
N GLY A 174 -3.91 -5.08 -0.41
CA GLY A 174 -2.87 -4.07 -0.48
C GLY A 174 -2.12 -3.80 0.80
#